data_e0584aac2f711b3deb6fc04a3022c2dc
#
_entry.id   e0584aac2f711b3deb6fc04a3022c2dc
#
_cell.length_a   1.000
_cell.length_b   1.000
_cell.length_c   1.000
_cell.angle_alpha   90.00
_cell.angle_beta   90.00
_cell.angle_gamma   90.00
#
_symmetry.space_group_name_H-M   'P 1'
#
loop_
_entity.id
_entity.type
_entity.pdbx_description
1 polymer ?
#
loop_
_entity_poly.entity_id
_entity_poly.type
_entity_poly.pdbx_seq_one_letter_code
_entity_poly.pdbx_strand_id
1 'polypeptide(L)'
;MGQLTTIAPAKVLERNHLDILALCNELEQIADLLPNDIDRKVCLAIGRTVTPLTARTHRVEENALFPALLAHQPKQAELAATLDRLRLEHYGDECHAEEVQDALVSVGEGRPRLSADALGYLLRGFFEGQRRHIAFEQEVILPLLVELPIAG
;
A
#
# COMPACT_ATOMS: atom_id res chain seq x y z
N MET A 1 -21.68 22.39 -16.30
CA MET A 1 -20.39 22.40 -15.60
C MET A 1 -20.47 21.48 -14.41
N GLY A 2 -19.85 20.31 -14.49
CA GLY A 2 -19.80 19.39 -13.37
C GLY A 2 -18.96 20.01 -12.26
N GLN A 3 -19.55 20.20 -11.08
CA GLN A 3 -18.79 20.51 -9.89
C GLN A 3 -17.86 19.32 -9.64
N LEU A 4 -16.55 19.54 -9.84
CA LEU A 4 -15.54 18.61 -9.34
C LEU A 4 -15.67 18.65 -7.80
N THR A 5 -16.32 17.66 -7.24
CA THR A 5 -16.41 17.51 -5.79
C THR A 5 -14.99 17.26 -5.30
N THR A 6 -14.37 18.25 -4.69
CA THR A 6 -13.03 18.12 -4.10
C THR A 6 -13.14 17.14 -2.93
N ILE A 7 -12.53 15.97 -3.07
CA ILE A 7 -12.53 14.95 -2.01
C ILE A 7 -11.57 15.40 -0.91
N ALA A 8 -12.03 15.37 0.34
CA ALA A 8 -11.21 15.73 1.49
C ALA A 8 -9.95 14.83 1.56
N PRO A 9 -8.76 15.39 1.89
CA PRO A 9 -7.52 14.61 1.95
C PRO A 9 -7.59 13.38 2.84
N ALA A 10 -8.27 13.47 3.99
CA ALA A 10 -8.48 12.33 4.89
C ALA A 10 -9.22 11.18 4.18
N LYS A 11 -10.22 11.50 3.36
CA LYS A 11 -10.98 10.49 2.61
C LYS A 11 -10.13 9.83 1.52
N VAL A 12 -9.21 10.57 0.92
CA VAL A 12 -8.27 10.03 -0.07
C VAL A 12 -7.36 8.99 0.60
N LEU A 13 -6.81 9.31 1.77
CA LEU A 13 -6.00 8.35 2.53
C LEU A 13 -6.79 7.12 2.93
N GLU A 14 -8.01 7.30 3.45
CA GLU A 14 -8.88 6.19 3.83
C GLU A 14 -9.16 5.24 2.67
N ARG A 15 -9.43 5.77 1.47
CA ARG A 15 -9.65 4.97 0.27
C ARG A 15 -8.40 4.18 -0.13
N ASN A 16 -7.24 4.83 -0.09
CA ASN A 16 -5.97 4.17 -0.37
C ASN A 16 -5.73 3.02 0.61
N HIS A 17 -6.00 3.24 1.89
CA HIS A 17 -5.88 2.20 2.91
C HIS A 17 -6.81 1.03 2.65
N LEU A 18 -8.08 1.28 2.27
CA LEU A 18 -9.02 0.21 1.95
C LEU A 18 -8.56 -0.62 0.75
N ASP A 19 -8.03 0.01 -0.28
CA ASP A 19 -7.52 -0.68 -1.47
C ASP A 19 -6.34 -1.60 -1.11
N ILE A 20 -5.39 -1.09 -0.33
CA ILE A 20 -4.23 -1.89 0.09
C ILE A 20 -4.64 -3.00 1.06
N LEU A 21 -5.55 -2.73 2.00
CA LEU A 21 -6.04 -3.77 2.92
C LEU A 21 -6.79 -4.88 2.19
N ALA A 22 -7.56 -4.55 1.14
CA ALA A 22 -8.19 -5.55 0.28
C ALA A 22 -7.13 -6.42 -0.42
N LEU A 23 -6.07 -5.82 -0.94
CA LEU A 23 -4.94 -6.56 -1.52
C LEU A 23 -4.29 -7.47 -0.48
N CYS A 24 -4.06 -6.98 0.74
CA CYS A 24 -3.49 -7.77 1.83
C CYS A 24 -4.35 -9.02 2.12
N ASN A 25 -5.68 -8.87 2.16
CA ASN A 25 -6.59 -9.98 2.38
C ASN A 25 -6.50 -11.02 1.25
N GLU A 26 -6.41 -10.58 0.00
CA GLU A 26 -6.26 -11.46 -1.16
C GLU A 26 -4.92 -12.22 -1.10
N LEU A 27 -3.83 -11.55 -0.75
CA LEU A 27 -2.52 -12.17 -0.60
C LEU A 27 -2.49 -13.18 0.56
N GLU A 28 -3.16 -12.87 1.65
CA GLU A 28 -3.30 -13.80 2.78
C GLU A 28 -4.06 -15.05 2.39
N GLN A 29 -5.14 -14.91 1.62
CA GLN A 29 -5.89 -16.06 1.12
C GLN A 29 -5.01 -16.98 0.26
N ILE A 30 -4.18 -16.40 -0.62
CA ILE A 30 -3.22 -17.19 -1.40
C ILE A 30 -2.23 -17.92 -0.48
N ALA A 31 -1.66 -17.21 0.49
CA ALA A 31 -0.69 -17.77 1.43
C ALA A 31 -1.29 -18.94 2.23
N ASP A 32 -2.55 -18.80 2.66
CA ASP A 32 -3.25 -19.83 3.45
C ASP A 32 -3.56 -21.09 2.65
N LEU A 33 -3.66 -21.01 1.33
CA LEU A 33 -3.93 -22.15 0.44
C LEU A 33 -2.67 -22.89 0.00
N LEU A 34 -1.48 -22.38 0.30
CA LEU A 34 -0.22 -23.06 -0.01
C LEU A 34 -0.03 -24.30 0.86
N PRO A 35 0.56 -25.38 0.34
CA PRO A 35 1.08 -25.56 -1.02
C PRO A 35 0.09 -26.19 -2.01
N ASN A 36 -1.05 -26.73 -1.57
CA ASN A 36 -1.84 -27.70 -2.33
C ASN A 36 -2.99 -27.11 -3.14
N ASP A 37 -3.53 -25.95 -2.73
CA ASP A 37 -4.75 -25.38 -3.30
C ASP A 37 -4.51 -24.07 -4.03
N ILE A 38 -3.43 -24.00 -4.81
CA ILE A 38 -3.07 -22.82 -5.57
C ILE A 38 -3.93 -22.69 -6.82
N ASP A 39 -4.62 -21.56 -6.98
CA ASP A 39 -5.27 -21.17 -8.23
C ASP A 39 -4.33 -20.26 -9.03
N ARG A 40 -3.78 -20.78 -10.12
CA ARG A 40 -2.84 -20.07 -10.98
C ARG A 40 -3.43 -18.79 -11.58
N LYS A 41 -4.71 -18.80 -11.95
CA LYS A 41 -5.39 -17.64 -12.52
C LYS A 41 -5.52 -16.52 -11.49
N VAL A 42 -5.84 -16.86 -10.26
CA VAL A 42 -5.92 -15.91 -9.14
C VAL A 42 -4.55 -15.32 -8.86
N CYS A 43 -3.51 -16.15 -8.79
CA CYS A 43 -2.14 -15.67 -8.58
C CYS A 43 -1.70 -14.69 -9.68
N LEU A 44 -2.02 -14.98 -10.93
CA LEU A 44 -1.69 -14.10 -12.05
C LEU A 44 -2.44 -12.79 -11.98
N ALA A 45 -3.75 -12.84 -11.75
CA ALA A 45 -4.60 -11.65 -11.69
C ALA A 45 -4.20 -10.73 -10.52
N ILE A 46 -4.07 -11.30 -9.32
CA ILE A 46 -3.69 -10.52 -8.13
C ILE A 46 -2.24 -10.06 -8.25
N GLY A 47 -1.34 -10.92 -8.68
CA GLY A 47 0.07 -10.59 -8.86
C GLY A 47 0.28 -9.34 -9.69
N ARG A 48 -0.44 -9.20 -10.80
CA ARG A 48 -0.35 -8.05 -11.70
C ARG A 48 -0.83 -6.73 -11.11
N THR A 49 -1.56 -6.76 -10.00
CA THR A 49 -2.07 -5.55 -9.34
C THR A 49 -1.15 -5.04 -8.24
N VAL A 50 -0.25 -5.87 -7.71
CA VAL A 50 0.54 -5.56 -6.51
C VAL A 50 1.38 -4.30 -6.69
N THR A 51 2.25 -4.27 -7.69
CA THR A 51 3.15 -3.13 -7.92
C THR A 51 2.40 -1.86 -8.35
N PRO A 52 1.47 -1.89 -9.34
CA PRO A 52 0.78 -0.67 -9.73
C PRO A 52 -0.06 -0.05 -8.62
N LEU A 53 -0.74 -0.86 -7.83
CA LEU A 53 -1.57 -0.36 -6.72
C LEU A 53 -0.71 0.26 -5.63
N THR A 54 0.35 -0.42 -5.22
CA THR A 54 1.28 0.07 -4.20
C THR A 54 1.91 1.40 -4.63
N ALA A 55 2.44 1.47 -5.85
CA ALA A 55 3.05 2.68 -6.36
C ALA A 55 2.06 3.85 -6.48
N ARG A 56 0.83 3.58 -6.92
CA ARG A 56 -0.21 4.61 -7.06
C ARG A 56 -0.57 5.23 -5.71
N THR A 57 -0.79 4.42 -4.68
CA THR A 57 -1.14 4.91 -3.35
C THR A 57 -0.01 5.74 -2.74
N HIS A 58 1.24 5.30 -2.88
CA HIS A 58 2.41 6.03 -2.39
C HIS A 58 2.57 7.38 -3.09
N ARG A 59 2.37 7.45 -4.42
CA ARG A 59 2.46 8.72 -5.16
C ARG A 59 1.42 9.73 -4.70
N VAL A 60 0.20 9.29 -4.40
CA VAL A 60 -0.84 10.19 -3.88
C VAL A 60 -0.43 10.75 -2.53
N GLU A 61 0.07 9.91 -1.63
CA GLU A 61 0.54 10.36 -0.33
C GLU A 61 1.71 11.34 -0.45
N GLU A 62 2.73 10.99 -1.20
CA GLU A 62 3.97 11.79 -1.32
C GLU A 62 3.78 13.09 -2.11
N ASN A 63 2.94 13.09 -3.14
CA ASN A 63 2.80 14.23 -4.04
C ASN A 63 1.62 15.17 -3.67
N ALA A 64 0.65 14.70 -2.90
CA ALA A 64 -0.52 15.48 -2.54
C ALA A 64 -0.72 15.61 -1.02
N LEU A 65 -0.75 14.51 -0.29
CA LEU A 65 -1.11 14.53 1.13
C LEU A 65 0.02 15.07 2.02
N PHE A 66 1.24 14.60 1.85
CA PHE A 66 2.38 15.05 2.63
C PHE A 66 2.69 16.54 2.40
N PRO A 67 2.72 17.05 1.16
CA PRO A 67 2.89 18.49 0.94
C PRO A 67 1.78 19.33 1.58
N ALA A 68 0.53 18.87 1.56
CA ALA A 68 -0.58 19.57 2.20
C ALA A 68 -0.39 19.69 3.71
N LEU A 69 0.07 18.62 4.37
CA LEU A 69 0.37 18.62 5.80
C LEU A 69 1.50 19.58 6.13
N LEU A 70 2.59 19.56 5.37
CA LEU A 70 3.73 20.45 5.59
C LEU A 70 3.37 21.93 5.36
N ALA A 71 2.51 22.22 4.38
CA ALA A 71 2.04 23.58 4.11
C ALA A 71 1.20 24.12 5.27
N HIS A 72 0.42 23.26 5.93
CA HIS A 72 -0.43 23.64 7.04
C HIS A 72 0.33 23.75 8.37
N GLN A 73 1.40 22.95 8.54
CA GLN A 73 2.21 22.92 9.76
C GLN A 73 3.71 23.05 9.44
N PRO A 74 4.15 24.19 8.86
CA PRO A 74 5.51 24.32 8.35
C PRO A 74 6.62 24.30 9.41
N LYS A 75 6.28 24.51 10.70
CA LYS A 75 7.25 24.60 11.79
C LYS A 75 7.44 23.30 12.58
N GLN A 76 6.77 22.23 12.19
CA GLN A 76 6.92 20.93 12.89
C GLN A 76 8.04 20.11 12.26
N ALA A 77 9.25 20.23 12.82
CA ALA A 77 10.40 19.42 12.40
C ALA A 77 10.15 17.91 12.57
N GLU A 78 9.40 17.52 13.60
CA GLU A 78 9.04 16.11 13.85
C GLU A 78 8.13 15.57 12.75
N LEU A 79 7.17 16.36 12.26
CA LEU A 79 6.32 15.95 11.16
C LEU A 79 7.13 15.74 9.89
N ALA A 80 8.01 16.68 9.54
CA ALA A 80 8.87 16.54 8.37
C ALA A 80 9.73 15.28 8.45
N ALA A 81 10.32 14.99 9.60
CA ALA A 81 11.13 13.78 9.82
C ALA A 81 10.29 12.52 9.70
N THR A 82 9.05 12.51 10.23
CA THR A 82 8.12 11.39 10.10
C THR A 82 7.76 11.13 8.63
N LEU A 83 7.44 12.17 7.87
CA LEU A 83 7.10 12.04 6.47
C LEU A 83 8.29 11.54 5.63
N ASP A 84 9.50 12.00 5.94
CA ASP A 84 10.72 11.51 5.28
C ASP A 84 10.94 10.01 5.57
N ARG A 85 10.68 9.57 6.80
CA ARG A 85 10.75 8.15 7.15
C ARG A 85 9.71 7.34 6.39
N LEU A 86 8.49 7.85 6.26
CA LEU A 86 7.44 7.17 5.48
C LEU A 86 7.82 7.04 4.01
N ARG A 87 8.47 8.04 3.41
CA ARG A 87 8.98 7.95 2.04
C ARG A 87 10.02 6.84 1.87
N LEU A 88 10.90 6.66 2.85
CA LEU A 88 11.87 5.56 2.85
C LEU A 88 11.18 4.20 2.97
N GLU A 89 10.18 4.10 3.83
CA GLU A 89 9.38 2.88 3.97
C GLU A 89 8.64 2.57 2.66
N HIS A 90 8.06 3.57 1.99
CA HIS A 90 7.43 3.41 0.68
C HIS A 90 8.40 2.82 -0.36
N TYR A 91 9.62 3.30 -0.39
CA TYR A 91 10.63 2.77 -1.31
C TYR A 91 10.90 1.29 -1.05
N GLY A 92 11.10 0.91 0.21
CA GLY A 92 11.30 -0.49 0.59
C GLY A 92 10.08 -1.36 0.28
N ASP A 93 8.89 -0.84 0.52
CA ASP A 93 7.63 -1.54 0.23
C ASP A 93 7.42 -1.74 -1.27
N GLU A 94 7.80 -0.77 -2.10
CA GLU A 94 7.71 -0.90 -3.55
C GLU A 94 8.69 -1.95 -4.09
N CYS A 95 9.90 -2.01 -3.56
CA CYS A 95 10.84 -3.09 -3.89
C CYS A 95 10.28 -4.46 -3.50
N HIS A 96 9.69 -4.56 -2.31
CA HIS A 96 9.05 -5.77 -1.82
C HIS A 96 7.84 -6.16 -2.70
N ALA A 97 7.04 -5.16 -3.11
CA ALA A 97 5.91 -5.36 -4.00
C ALA A 97 6.35 -5.97 -5.34
N GLU A 98 7.47 -5.52 -5.91
CA GLU A 98 8.02 -6.08 -7.14
C GLU A 98 8.39 -7.56 -6.97
N GLU A 99 9.02 -7.91 -5.85
CA GLU A 99 9.34 -9.31 -5.55
C GLU A 99 8.09 -10.18 -5.43
N VAL A 100 7.06 -9.69 -4.72
CA VAL A 100 5.77 -10.36 -4.59
C VAL A 100 5.11 -10.54 -5.95
N GLN A 101 5.06 -9.50 -6.76
CA GLN A 101 4.49 -9.55 -8.10
C GLN A 101 5.19 -10.58 -8.98
N ASP A 102 6.51 -10.54 -9.04
CA ASP A 102 7.29 -11.46 -9.86
C ASP A 102 7.06 -12.92 -9.42
N ALA A 103 7.03 -13.17 -8.11
CA ALA A 103 6.78 -14.50 -7.58
C ALA A 103 5.39 -15.01 -7.94
N LEU A 104 4.34 -14.20 -7.76
CA LEU A 104 2.96 -14.59 -8.06
C LEU A 104 2.72 -14.79 -9.55
N VAL A 105 3.26 -13.91 -10.38
CA VAL A 105 3.17 -14.02 -11.84
C VAL A 105 3.86 -15.31 -12.31
N SER A 106 5.00 -15.66 -11.73
CA SER A 106 5.70 -16.91 -12.04
C SER A 106 4.86 -18.15 -11.74
N VAL A 107 4.11 -18.14 -10.64
CA VAL A 107 3.14 -19.20 -10.29
C VAL A 107 2.02 -19.24 -11.33
N GLY A 108 1.45 -18.10 -11.66
CA GLY A 108 0.37 -17.99 -12.66
C GLY A 108 0.79 -18.49 -14.03
N GLU A 109 2.05 -18.30 -14.42
CA GLU A 109 2.61 -18.77 -15.67
C GLU A 109 3.01 -20.27 -15.64
N GLY A 110 2.88 -20.91 -14.49
CA GLY A 110 3.24 -22.32 -14.32
C GLY A 110 4.73 -22.60 -14.18
N ARG A 111 5.51 -21.58 -13.86
CA ARG A 111 6.97 -21.65 -13.67
C ARG A 111 7.37 -20.97 -12.37
N PRO A 112 6.92 -21.52 -11.20
CA PRO A 112 7.18 -20.87 -9.92
C PRO A 112 8.68 -20.74 -9.65
N ARG A 113 9.10 -19.52 -9.30
CA ARG A 113 10.50 -19.22 -8.96
C ARG A 113 10.85 -19.60 -7.53
N LEU A 114 9.86 -19.63 -6.66
CA LEU A 114 10.03 -19.91 -5.25
C LEU A 114 9.32 -21.19 -4.86
N SER A 115 9.83 -21.89 -3.83
CA SER A 115 9.09 -22.95 -3.16
C SER A 115 7.83 -22.39 -2.51
N ALA A 116 6.86 -23.26 -2.18
CA ALA A 116 5.64 -22.84 -1.48
C ALA A 116 5.97 -22.18 -0.14
N ASP A 117 6.93 -22.71 0.61
CA ASP A 117 7.34 -22.12 1.90
C ASP A 117 7.95 -20.74 1.72
N ALA A 118 8.82 -20.55 0.74
CA ALA A 118 9.44 -19.27 0.45
C ALA A 118 8.40 -18.26 -0.05
N LEU A 119 7.46 -18.67 -0.89
CA LEU A 119 6.37 -17.83 -1.36
C LEU A 119 5.49 -17.39 -0.19
N GLY A 120 5.07 -18.31 0.66
CA GLY A 120 4.27 -17.99 1.85
C GLY A 120 4.97 -16.99 2.77
N TYR A 121 6.26 -17.16 3.00
CA TYR A 121 7.06 -16.22 3.79
C TYR A 121 7.11 -14.84 3.16
N LEU A 122 7.34 -14.77 1.85
CA LEU A 122 7.39 -13.51 1.10
C LEU A 122 6.05 -12.77 1.17
N LEU A 123 4.94 -13.47 0.92
CA LEU A 123 3.59 -12.88 0.96
C LEU A 123 3.26 -12.35 2.36
N ARG A 124 3.50 -13.15 3.41
CA ARG A 124 3.22 -12.76 4.79
C ARG A 124 4.04 -11.54 5.22
N GLY A 125 5.30 -11.53 4.89
CA GLY A 125 6.17 -10.37 5.17
C GLY A 125 5.62 -9.09 4.54
N PHE A 126 5.16 -9.17 3.30
CA PHE A 126 4.61 -8.02 2.58
C PHE A 126 3.28 -7.56 3.20
N PHE A 127 2.27 -8.43 3.29
CA PHE A 127 0.95 -7.95 3.73
C PHE A 127 0.93 -7.57 5.22
N GLU A 128 1.68 -8.24 6.08
CA GLU A 128 1.80 -7.84 7.48
C GLU A 128 2.51 -6.50 7.62
N GLY A 129 3.55 -6.26 6.81
CA GLY A 129 4.24 -4.98 6.75
C GLY A 129 3.32 -3.85 6.31
N GLN A 130 2.50 -4.07 5.27
CA GLN A 130 1.51 -3.10 4.80
C GLN A 130 0.47 -2.80 5.88
N ARG A 131 -0.03 -3.81 6.56
CA ARG A 131 -1.00 -3.62 7.65
C ARG A 131 -0.43 -2.78 8.80
N ARG A 132 0.83 -3.00 9.17
CA ARG A 132 1.51 -2.18 10.20
C ARG A 132 1.70 -0.74 9.75
N HIS A 133 2.12 -0.54 8.51
CA HIS A 133 2.29 0.79 7.92
C HIS A 133 0.98 1.57 7.93
N ILE A 134 -0.10 0.93 7.49
CA ILE A 134 -1.44 1.54 7.49
C ILE A 134 -1.91 1.86 8.90
N ALA A 135 -1.71 0.96 9.87
CA ALA A 135 -2.07 1.20 11.26
C ALA A 135 -1.35 2.43 11.81
N PHE A 136 -0.07 2.61 11.49
CA PHE A 136 0.69 3.80 11.86
C PHE A 136 0.11 5.06 11.22
N GLU A 137 -0.20 5.04 9.94
CA GLU A 137 -0.78 6.18 9.26
C GLU A 137 -2.17 6.54 9.77
N GLN A 138 -3.00 5.55 10.12
CA GLN A 138 -4.30 5.78 10.75
C GLN A 138 -4.18 6.44 12.12
N GLU A 139 -3.14 6.10 12.87
CA GLU A 139 -2.91 6.66 14.20
C GLU A 139 -2.30 8.05 14.16
N VAL A 140 -1.34 8.31 13.25
CA VAL A 140 -0.50 9.51 13.26
C VAL A 140 -0.87 10.50 12.15
N ILE A 141 -1.08 10.01 10.93
CA ILE A 141 -1.27 10.89 9.75
C ILE A 141 -2.74 11.27 9.55
N LEU A 142 -3.64 10.30 9.66
CA LEU A 142 -5.07 10.54 9.40
C LEU A 142 -5.65 11.64 10.30
N PRO A 143 -5.38 11.69 11.63
CA PRO A 143 -5.88 12.78 12.45
C PRO A 143 -5.40 14.17 12.01
N LEU A 144 -4.17 14.27 11.50
CA LEU A 144 -3.63 15.53 10.99
C LEU A 144 -4.33 15.95 9.69
N LEU A 145 -4.66 15.00 8.82
CA LEU A 145 -5.39 15.29 7.58
C LEU A 145 -6.83 15.72 7.86
N VAL A 146 -7.47 15.17 8.89
CA VAL A 146 -8.84 15.56 9.29
C VAL A 146 -8.88 17.02 9.70
N GLU A 147 -7.82 17.55 10.31
CA GLU A 147 -7.72 18.93 10.75
C GLU A 147 -7.44 19.94 9.62
N LEU A 148 -7.08 19.44 8.42
CA LEU A 148 -6.83 20.33 7.30
C LEU A 148 -8.11 21.08 6.87
N PRO A 149 -8.02 22.40 6.59
CA PRO A 149 -9.17 23.12 6.08
C PRO A 149 -9.58 22.56 4.72
N ILE A 150 -10.89 22.36 4.54
CA ILE A 150 -11.43 21.99 3.23
C ILE A 150 -11.27 23.23 2.35
N ALA A 151 -10.53 23.12 1.24
CA ALA A 151 -10.40 24.19 0.29
C ALA A 151 -11.78 24.52 -0.26
N GLY A 152 -12.25 25.76 0.06
CA GLY A 152 -13.51 26.31 -0.46
C GLY A 152 -13.39 26.69 -1.93
#